data_cbcf692d668ab2ecc7c07eb66f8c1f81
#
_entry.id   cbcf692d668ab2ecc7c07eb66f8c1f81
#
_cell.length_a   1.000
_cell.length_b   1.000
_cell.length_c   1.000
_cell.angle_alpha   90.00
_cell.angle_beta   90.00
_cell.angle_gamma   90.00
#
_symmetry.space_group_name_H-M   'P 1'
#
loop_
_entity.id
_entity.type
_entity.pdbx_description
1 polymer ?
#
loop_
_entity_poly.entity_id
_entity_poly.type
_entity_poly.pdbx_seq_one_letter_code
_entity_poly.pdbx_strand_id
1 'polypeptide(L)'
;PLKELIQPAIKIARQGFIPGWFTLNAIAKTIPFISRYEGLSKIFIQENNLEMPTPEKPYCFKQPELANSLELIANEGGSSFYHGELKESILKFFKQTGSIITEKDFTEYSPFIWDKGLEFEYKDSLIRVPPFASGGITTAMTLNLLNEINLKEMQHNTPEMLHNYISSARLAYADRFTYIADPKFIDVPWEGLLSMKYAKKRRSLLSDENNKKQFLAGNPWNYQKIQ
;
A
#
# COMPACT_ATOMS: atom_id res chain seq x y z
N PRO A 1 15.04 17.76 -13.72
CA PRO A 1 16.09 16.88 -13.18
C PRO A 1 15.69 16.37 -11.79
N LEU A 2 16.09 15.13 -11.42
CA LEU A 2 15.79 14.53 -10.12
C LEU A 2 16.20 15.44 -8.95
N LYS A 3 17.36 16.08 -9.08
CA LYS A 3 17.90 17.01 -8.07
C LYS A 3 16.91 18.13 -7.72
N GLU A 4 16.24 18.71 -8.69
CA GLU A 4 15.27 19.78 -8.47
C GLU A 4 13.96 19.24 -7.85
N LEU A 5 13.49 18.09 -8.32
CA LEU A 5 12.26 17.49 -7.86
C LEU A 5 12.32 17.05 -6.39
N ILE A 6 13.50 16.66 -5.89
CA ILE A 6 13.68 16.15 -4.54
C ILE A 6 13.97 17.27 -3.51
N GLN A 7 14.36 18.49 -3.96
CA GLN A 7 14.71 19.62 -3.08
C GLN A 7 13.62 19.98 -2.04
N PRO A 8 12.31 20.01 -2.36
CA PRO A 8 11.29 20.30 -1.36
C PRO A 8 11.29 19.27 -0.23
N ALA A 9 11.50 17.98 -0.53
CA ALA A 9 11.56 16.92 0.47
C ALA A 9 12.79 17.07 1.37
N ILE A 10 13.97 17.38 0.81
CA ILE A 10 15.20 17.66 1.57
C ILE A 10 14.98 18.83 2.53
N LYS A 11 14.39 19.92 2.03
CA LYS A 11 14.10 21.10 2.83
C LYS A 11 13.19 20.78 4.01
N ILE A 12 12.10 20.08 3.78
CA ILE A 12 11.14 19.70 4.83
C ILE A 12 11.80 18.75 5.84
N ALA A 13 12.54 17.75 5.40
CA ALA A 13 13.24 16.83 6.28
C ALA A 13 14.25 17.57 7.19
N ARG A 14 14.95 18.57 6.66
CA ARG A 14 15.97 19.33 7.39
C ARG A 14 15.37 20.40 8.31
N GLN A 15 14.43 21.19 7.81
CA GLN A 15 13.82 22.28 8.55
C GLN A 15 12.74 21.80 9.52
N GLY A 16 12.11 20.69 9.20
CA GLY A 16 11.01 20.12 9.94
C GLY A 16 9.66 20.74 9.58
N PHE A 17 8.63 20.17 10.17
CA PHE A 17 7.26 20.66 10.10
C PHE A 17 6.52 20.36 11.41
N ILE A 18 5.41 21.04 11.64
CA ILE A 18 4.54 20.78 12.79
C ILE A 18 3.52 19.72 12.36
N PRO A 19 3.58 18.49 12.93
CA PRO A 19 2.61 17.45 12.61
C PRO A 19 1.22 17.82 13.09
N GLY A 20 0.20 17.45 12.31
CA GLY A 20 -1.19 17.58 12.74
C GLY A 20 -1.52 16.65 13.91
N TRP A 21 -2.62 16.94 14.61
CA TRP A 21 -3.07 16.20 15.79
C TRP A 21 -3.20 14.68 15.57
N PHE A 22 -3.61 14.26 14.37
CA PHE A 22 -3.75 12.85 14.01
C PHE A 22 -2.39 12.12 14.06
N THR A 23 -1.36 12.73 13.46
CA THR A 23 0.01 12.20 13.47
C THR A 23 0.58 12.17 14.89
N LEU A 24 0.38 13.23 15.66
CA LEU A 24 0.83 13.29 17.07
C LEU A 24 0.16 12.20 17.91
N ASN A 25 -1.15 11.99 17.76
CA ASN A 25 -1.87 10.92 18.44
C ASN A 25 -1.38 9.52 18.03
N ALA A 26 -1.07 9.32 16.74
CA ALA A 26 -0.50 8.06 16.28
C ALA A 26 0.89 7.80 16.90
N ILE A 27 1.76 8.82 16.94
CA ILE A 27 3.07 8.72 17.60
C ILE A 27 2.88 8.38 19.08
N ALA A 28 2.02 9.12 19.80
CA ALA A 28 1.77 8.91 21.23
C ALA A 28 1.31 7.47 21.54
N LYS A 29 0.40 6.94 20.75
CA LYS A 29 -0.10 5.55 20.89
C LYS A 29 0.97 4.49 20.62
N THR A 30 1.98 4.81 19.81
CA THR A 30 3.05 3.88 19.45
C THR A 30 4.32 4.02 20.29
N ILE A 31 4.40 5.00 21.19
CA ILE A 31 5.56 5.20 22.08
C ILE A 31 6.02 3.91 22.77
N PRO A 32 5.16 3.07 23.38
CA PRO A 32 5.59 1.84 24.05
C PRO A 32 6.28 0.83 23.10
N PHE A 33 6.01 0.91 21.81
CA PHE A 33 6.68 0.12 20.78
C PHE A 33 7.96 0.83 20.28
N ILE A 34 7.87 2.11 19.94
CA ILE A 34 8.96 2.92 19.40
C ILE A 34 10.15 2.98 20.38
N SER A 35 9.89 3.11 21.68
CA SER A 35 10.93 3.20 22.73
C SER A 35 11.82 1.95 22.86
N ARG A 36 11.41 0.82 22.28
CA ARG A 36 12.21 -0.41 22.26
C ARG A 36 13.34 -0.38 21.22
N TYR A 37 13.28 0.55 20.28
CA TYR A 37 14.21 0.66 19.17
C TYR A 37 14.91 2.01 19.18
N GLU A 38 16.21 2.01 19.43
CA GLU A 38 17.01 3.24 19.56
C GLU A 38 16.86 4.18 18.37
N GLY A 39 16.91 3.63 17.13
CA GLY A 39 16.76 4.42 15.90
C GLY A 39 15.39 5.10 15.80
N LEU A 40 14.31 4.39 16.14
CA LEU A 40 12.96 4.96 16.14
C LEU A 40 12.79 5.99 17.28
N SER A 41 13.35 5.71 18.46
CA SER A 41 13.32 6.64 19.58
C SER A 41 13.98 7.97 19.24
N LYS A 42 15.16 7.94 18.61
CA LYS A 42 15.84 9.16 18.14
C LYS A 42 15.03 10.00 17.18
N ILE A 43 14.23 9.36 16.33
CA ILE A 43 13.42 10.06 15.34
C ILE A 43 12.13 10.61 15.94
N PHE A 44 11.39 9.78 16.69
CA PHE A 44 10.04 10.08 17.12
C PHE A 44 9.93 10.57 18.57
N ILE A 45 10.89 10.23 19.44
CA ILE A 45 10.94 10.61 20.84
C ILE A 45 12.16 11.52 21.03
N GLN A 46 12.09 12.75 20.51
CA GLN A 46 13.17 13.74 20.71
C GLN A 46 13.24 14.15 22.18
N GLU A 47 14.41 14.55 22.65
CA GLU A 47 14.82 14.71 24.07
C GLU A 47 13.88 15.44 25.06
N ASN A 48 12.80 16.07 24.55
CA ASN A 48 11.82 16.78 25.41
C ASN A 48 10.35 16.42 25.06
N ASN A 49 10.06 15.36 24.36
CA ASN A 49 8.75 15.14 23.71
C ASN A 49 7.86 14.10 24.40
N LEU A 50 8.08 13.82 25.67
CA LEU A 50 7.06 13.17 26.49
C LEU A 50 5.96 14.16 26.92
N GLU A 51 6.18 15.46 26.71
CA GLU A 51 5.17 16.49 26.90
C GLU A 51 4.35 16.64 25.61
N MET A 52 3.03 16.62 25.75
CA MET A 52 2.14 16.93 24.62
C MET A 52 2.47 18.35 24.11
N PRO A 53 2.61 18.53 22.78
CA PRO A 53 2.89 19.85 22.23
C PRO A 53 1.77 20.83 22.61
N THR A 54 2.18 22.00 23.07
CA THR A 54 1.26 23.13 23.32
C THR A 54 1.41 24.17 22.20
N PRO A 55 0.45 25.09 22.05
CA PRO A 55 0.59 26.21 21.11
C PRO A 55 1.88 27.02 21.31
N GLU A 56 2.36 27.12 22.56
CA GLU A 56 3.59 27.84 22.96
C GLU A 56 4.87 27.01 22.71
N LYS A 57 4.74 25.68 22.71
CA LYS A 57 5.81 24.72 22.41
C LYS A 57 5.36 23.73 21.34
N PRO A 58 5.27 24.14 20.06
CA PRO A 58 4.88 23.24 19.00
C PRO A 58 5.98 22.21 18.76
N TYR A 59 5.56 20.97 18.58
CA TYR A 59 6.46 19.89 18.18
C TYR A 59 6.90 20.08 16.71
N CYS A 60 8.18 20.32 16.48
CA CYS A 60 8.74 20.41 15.14
C CYS A 60 9.44 19.07 14.80
N PHE A 61 8.80 18.27 13.94
CA PHE A 61 9.35 17.00 13.50
C PHE A 61 10.42 17.18 12.44
N LYS A 62 11.67 16.81 12.75
CA LYS A 62 12.83 16.92 11.86
C LYS A 62 13.50 15.58 11.64
N GLN A 63 14.01 15.40 10.43
CA GLN A 63 14.79 14.21 10.03
C GLN A 63 16.04 14.62 9.24
N PRO A 64 17.06 15.17 9.91
CA PRO A 64 18.27 15.66 9.24
C PRO A 64 19.04 14.55 8.53
N GLU A 65 19.06 13.33 9.07
CA GLU A 65 19.72 12.17 8.43
C GLU A 65 19.00 11.74 7.16
N LEU A 66 17.65 11.79 7.15
CA LEU A 66 16.88 11.58 5.93
C LEU A 66 17.19 12.67 4.87
N ALA A 67 17.34 13.92 5.30
CA ALA A 67 17.71 15.00 4.40
C ALA A 67 19.08 14.74 3.74
N ASN A 68 20.06 14.24 4.50
CA ASN A 68 21.39 13.89 3.96
C ASN A 68 21.29 12.71 2.97
N SER A 69 20.51 11.69 3.30
CA SER A 69 20.27 10.56 2.39
C SER A 69 19.60 11.00 1.07
N LEU A 70 18.62 11.89 1.16
CA LEU A 70 17.95 12.45 -0.01
C LEU A 70 18.89 13.35 -0.83
N GLU A 71 19.79 14.11 -0.19
CA GLU A 71 20.82 14.89 -0.90
C GLU A 71 21.81 14.01 -1.66
N LEU A 72 22.22 12.90 -1.08
CA LEU A 72 23.08 11.93 -1.76
C LEU A 72 22.38 11.39 -3.02
N ILE A 73 21.14 10.96 -2.91
CA ILE A 73 20.33 10.52 -4.06
C ILE A 73 20.15 11.64 -5.10
N ALA A 74 19.93 12.88 -4.65
CA ALA A 74 19.77 14.02 -5.54
C ALA A 74 21.03 14.33 -6.35
N ASN A 75 22.21 14.11 -5.78
CA ASN A 75 23.50 14.38 -6.42
C ASN A 75 24.00 13.23 -7.28
N GLU A 76 23.84 11.99 -6.84
CA GLU A 76 24.40 10.79 -7.45
C GLU A 76 23.39 9.99 -8.29
N GLY A 77 22.09 10.31 -8.16
CA GLY A 77 21.02 9.59 -8.83
C GLY A 77 20.48 8.40 -8.00
N GLY A 78 19.35 7.81 -8.45
CA GLY A 78 18.68 6.73 -7.74
C GLY A 78 19.49 5.44 -7.60
N SER A 79 20.46 5.22 -8.49
CA SER A 79 21.35 4.05 -8.42
C SER A 79 22.25 4.05 -7.19
N SER A 80 22.54 5.21 -6.60
CA SER A 80 23.35 5.34 -5.38
C SER A 80 22.73 4.63 -4.17
N PHE A 81 21.40 4.48 -4.16
CA PHE A 81 20.70 3.71 -3.13
C PHE A 81 21.05 2.22 -3.16
N TYR A 82 21.25 1.65 -4.36
CA TYR A 82 21.49 0.22 -4.55
C TYR A 82 22.98 -0.14 -4.63
N HIS A 83 23.83 0.80 -5.03
CA HIS A 83 25.24 0.53 -5.34
C HIS A 83 26.22 1.47 -4.63
N GLY A 84 25.72 2.43 -3.82
CA GLY A 84 26.52 3.49 -3.20
C GLY A 84 26.59 3.40 -1.68
N GLU A 85 26.98 4.53 -1.07
CA GLU A 85 27.19 4.69 0.38
C GLU A 85 25.93 4.36 1.20
N LEU A 86 24.75 4.66 0.67
CA LEU A 86 23.48 4.34 1.36
C LEU A 86 23.31 2.83 1.53
N LYS A 87 23.60 2.03 0.48
CA LYS A 87 23.59 0.57 0.56
C LYS A 87 24.51 0.07 1.69
N GLU A 88 25.74 0.57 1.73
CA GLU A 88 26.70 0.15 2.74
C GLU A 88 26.21 0.44 4.17
N SER A 89 25.67 1.62 4.39
CA SER A 89 25.12 2.03 5.67
C SER A 89 23.94 1.16 6.08
N ILE A 90 23.02 0.86 5.17
CA ILE A 90 21.85 0.00 5.41
C ILE A 90 22.28 -1.44 5.70
N LEU A 91 23.20 -1.99 4.91
CA LEU A 91 23.70 -3.36 5.11
C LEU A 91 24.45 -3.53 6.44
N LYS A 92 25.21 -2.52 6.84
CA LYS A 92 25.85 -2.50 8.17
C LYS A 92 24.83 -2.60 9.29
N PHE A 93 23.75 -1.80 9.22
CA PHE A 93 22.67 -1.87 10.18
C PHE A 93 21.94 -3.22 10.15
N PHE A 94 21.63 -3.75 8.98
CA PHE A 94 20.97 -5.05 8.84
C PHE A 94 21.81 -6.18 9.44
N LYS A 95 23.12 -6.16 9.22
CA LYS A 95 24.03 -7.13 9.84
C LYS A 95 24.03 -7.03 11.36
N GLN A 96 24.01 -5.82 11.91
CA GLN A 96 23.99 -5.61 13.37
C GLN A 96 22.68 -6.08 14.02
N THR A 97 21.56 -5.98 13.28
CA THR A 97 20.22 -6.31 13.79
C THR A 97 19.76 -7.73 13.46
N GLY A 98 20.59 -8.53 12.78
CA GLY A 98 20.27 -9.92 12.40
C GLY A 98 19.22 -10.02 11.29
N SER A 99 19.11 -9.01 10.41
CA SER A 99 18.24 -9.07 9.24
C SER A 99 18.68 -10.17 8.27
N ILE A 100 17.70 -10.76 7.58
CA ILE A 100 17.95 -11.76 6.51
C ILE A 100 18.37 -11.12 5.18
N ILE A 101 18.25 -9.78 5.05
CA ILE A 101 18.59 -9.04 3.83
C ILE A 101 20.12 -8.97 3.70
N THR A 102 20.60 -9.26 2.49
CA THR A 102 22.01 -9.35 2.14
C THR A 102 22.38 -8.32 1.06
N GLU A 103 23.65 -8.19 0.76
CA GLU A 103 24.14 -7.36 -0.34
C GLU A 103 23.56 -7.79 -1.69
N LYS A 104 23.33 -9.08 -1.88
CA LYS A 104 22.75 -9.63 -3.10
C LYS A 104 21.35 -9.05 -3.39
N ASP A 105 20.54 -8.84 -2.35
CA ASP A 105 19.21 -8.28 -2.47
C ASP A 105 19.21 -6.82 -2.98
N PHE A 106 20.31 -6.09 -2.77
CA PHE A 106 20.51 -4.76 -3.35
C PHE A 106 21.07 -4.83 -4.77
N THR A 107 22.12 -5.61 -4.98
CA THR A 107 22.88 -5.60 -6.25
C THR A 107 22.15 -6.28 -7.39
N GLU A 108 21.31 -7.29 -7.11
CA GLU A 108 20.50 -8.00 -8.10
C GLU A 108 19.11 -7.37 -8.29
N TYR A 109 18.74 -6.40 -7.46
CA TYR A 109 17.45 -5.71 -7.60
C TYR A 109 17.48 -4.76 -8.79
N SER A 110 16.52 -4.90 -9.68
CA SER A 110 16.26 -3.97 -10.76
C SER A 110 14.79 -3.51 -10.70
N PRO A 111 14.54 -2.18 -10.61
CA PRO A 111 13.18 -1.67 -10.65
C PRO A 111 12.50 -2.07 -11.95
N PHE A 112 11.29 -2.61 -11.84
CA PHE A 112 10.49 -2.95 -13.00
C PHE A 112 9.53 -1.80 -13.32
N ILE A 113 9.57 -1.32 -14.56
CA ILE A 113 8.70 -0.26 -15.05
C ILE A 113 7.60 -0.91 -15.90
N TRP A 114 6.35 -0.72 -15.50
CA TRP A 114 5.20 -1.16 -16.26
C TRP A 114 4.78 -0.06 -17.23
N ASP A 115 4.76 -0.36 -18.51
CA ASP A 115 4.33 0.59 -19.54
C ASP A 115 2.84 0.90 -19.45
N LYS A 116 2.05 -0.05 -18.99
CA LYS A 116 0.60 0.10 -18.83
C LYS A 116 0.13 -0.49 -17.51
N GLY A 117 -0.79 0.23 -16.87
CA GLY A 117 -1.57 -0.32 -15.77
C GLY A 117 -2.58 -1.36 -16.25
N LEU A 118 -3.21 -2.04 -15.30
CA LEU A 118 -4.37 -2.86 -15.59
C LEU A 118 -5.56 -1.94 -15.91
N GLU A 119 -6.20 -2.15 -17.07
CA GLU A 119 -7.36 -1.38 -17.51
C GLU A 119 -8.60 -2.27 -17.51
N PHE A 120 -9.72 -1.74 -17.06
CA PHE A 120 -11.02 -2.39 -17.15
C PHE A 120 -12.15 -1.33 -17.20
N GLU A 121 -13.27 -1.72 -17.78
CA GLU A 121 -14.45 -0.86 -17.87
C GLU A 121 -15.36 -1.06 -16.65
N TYR A 122 -15.82 0.05 -16.09
CA TYR A 122 -16.86 0.08 -15.07
C TYR A 122 -17.88 1.15 -15.42
N LYS A 123 -19.11 0.71 -15.77
CA LYS A 123 -20.13 1.60 -16.32
C LYS A 123 -19.59 2.35 -17.55
N ASP A 124 -19.63 3.67 -17.53
CA ASP A 124 -19.20 4.54 -18.63
C ASP A 124 -17.74 5.04 -18.43
N SER A 125 -16.97 4.40 -17.59
CA SER A 125 -15.63 4.85 -17.22
C SER A 125 -14.57 3.78 -17.43
N LEU A 126 -13.42 4.18 -18.01
CA LEU A 126 -12.22 3.36 -18.07
C LEU A 126 -11.43 3.55 -16.77
N ILE A 127 -11.26 2.47 -16.02
CA ILE A 127 -10.52 2.46 -14.77
C ILE A 127 -9.11 1.92 -15.03
N ARG A 128 -8.10 2.62 -14.51
CA ARG A 128 -6.71 2.20 -14.53
C ARG A 128 -6.22 1.98 -13.11
N VAL A 129 -5.60 0.85 -12.86
CA VAL A 129 -5.04 0.50 -11.56
C VAL A 129 -3.64 -0.11 -11.72
N PRO A 130 -2.80 -0.06 -10.68
CA PRO A 130 -1.53 -0.79 -10.69
C PRO A 130 -1.77 -2.29 -10.93
N PRO A 131 -0.94 -2.95 -11.74
CA PRO A 131 -1.08 -4.36 -12.05
C PRO A 131 -0.67 -5.27 -10.87
N PHE A 132 -1.00 -6.55 -10.99
CA PHE A 132 -0.57 -7.65 -10.13
C PHE A 132 -0.93 -7.51 -8.64
N ALA A 133 -0.02 -7.85 -7.73
CA ALA A 133 -0.27 -7.97 -6.29
C ALA A 133 -0.56 -6.65 -5.56
N SER A 134 -1.09 -5.66 -6.29
CA SER A 134 -1.52 -4.38 -5.75
C SER A 134 -2.97 -4.38 -5.24
N GLY A 135 -3.36 -3.33 -4.51
CA GLY A 135 -4.77 -3.10 -4.14
C GLY A 135 -5.68 -2.87 -5.34
N GLY A 136 -5.13 -2.49 -6.49
CA GLY A 136 -5.87 -2.19 -7.71
C GLY A 136 -6.70 -3.35 -8.21
N ILE A 137 -6.16 -4.58 -8.19
CA ILE A 137 -6.92 -5.76 -8.62
C ILE A 137 -8.12 -6.05 -7.72
N THR A 138 -7.98 -5.82 -6.41
CA THR A 138 -9.10 -5.97 -5.47
C THR A 138 -10.19 -4.95 -5.75
N THR A 139 -9.80 -3.72 -6.10
CA THR A 139 -10.73 -2.69 -6.55
C THR A 139 -11.45 -3.13 -7.82
N ALA A 140 -10.73 -3.66 -8.81
CA ALA A 140 -11.31 -4.16 -10.05
C ALA A 140 -12.32 -5.29 -9.80
N MET A 141 -11.96 -6.29 -8.99
CA MET A 141 -12.87 -7.37 -8.61
C MET A 141 -14.12 -6.85 -7.89
N THR A 142 -13.96 -5.91 -6.97
CA THR A 142 -15.09 -5.29 -6.24
C THR A 142 -16.01 -4.55 -7.20
N LEU A 143 -15.47 -3.75 -8.11
CA LEU A 143 -16.25 -3.03 -9.11
C LEU A 143 -16.96 -3.96 -10.10
N ASN A 144 -16.32 -5.06 -10.50
CA ASN A 144 -16.97 -6.07 -11.35
C ASN A 144 -18.16 -6.72 -10.64
N LEU A 145 -18.07 -6.99 -9.33
CA LEU A 145 -19.19 -7.49 -8.53
C LEU A 145 -20.33 -6.45 -8.42
N LEU A 146 -19.99 -5.17 -8.37
CA LEU A 146 -20.96 -4.06 -8.30
C LEU A 146 -21.55 -3.69 -9.68
N ASN A 147 -20.95 -4.14 -10.77
CA ASN A 147 -21.34 -3.70 -12.11
C ASN A 147 -22.79 -4.07 -12.49
N GLU A 148 -23.28 -5.18 -11.99
CA GLU A 148 -24.66 -5.66 -12.20
C GLU A 148 -25.69 -4.99 -11.26
N ILE A 149 -25.25 -4.07 -10.39
CA ILE A 149 -26.10 -3.37 -9.44
C ILE A 149 -26.39 -1.97 -9.96
N ASN A 150 -27.66 -1.56 -9.93
CA ASN A 150 -28.01 -0.19 -10.24
C ASN A 150 -27.84 0.71 -8.99
N LEU A 151 -26.59 1.01 -8.66
CA LEU A 151 -26.27 1.88 -7.52
C LEU A 151 -26.85 3.32 -7.68
N LYS A 152 -27.17 3.75 -8.91
CA LYS A 152 -27.75 5.07 -9.16
C LYS A 152 -29.18 5.20 -8.59
N GLU A 153 -29.90 4.10 -8.48
CA GLU A 153 -31.26 4.09 -7.90
C GLU A 153 -31.24 4.01 -6.37
N MET A 154 -30.09 3.66 -5.79
CA MET A 154 -29.93 3.61 -4.35
C MET A 154 -29.55 4.98 -3.81
N GLN A 155 -30.15 5.40 -2.71
CA GLN A 155 -29.72 6.62 -2.03
C GLN A 155 -28.34 6.43 -1.39
N HIS A 156 -27.57 7.50 -1.32
CA HIS A 156 -26.22 7.49 -0.72
C HIS A 156 -26.27 7.07 0.76
N ASN A 157 -25.38 6.19 1.16
CA ASN A 157 -25.25 5.66 2.54
C ASN A 157 -26.50 4.96 3.10
N THR A 158 -27.38 4.43 2.26
CA THR A 158 -28.45 3.56 2.74
C THR A 158 -27.94 2.19 3.17
N PRO A 159 -28.64 1.49 4.09
CA PRO A 159 -28.27 0.12 4.47
C PRO A 159 -28.11 -0.82 3.29
N GLU A 160 -28.99 -0.72 2.30
CA GLU A 160 -28.94 -1.53 1.09
C GLU A 160 -27.67 -1.25 0.25
N MET A 161 -27.34 0.02 0.02
CA MET A 161 -26.14 0.42 -0.71
C MET A 161 -24.88 -0.05 0.01
N LEU A 162 -24.78 0.17 1.33
CA LEU A 162 -23.64 -0.25 2.14
C LEU A 162 -23.54 -1.77 2.19
N HIS A 163 -24.66 -2.50 2.30
CA HIS A 163 -24.68 -3.95 2.27
C HIS A 163 -24.08 -4.49 0.96
N ASN A 164 -24.53 -3.99 -0.18
CA ASN A 164 -24.05 -4.41 -1.49
C ASN A 164 -22.54 -4.13 -1.64
N TYR A 165 -22.07 -2.94 -1.24
CA TYR A 165 -20.67 -2.56 -1.32
C TYR A 165 -19.79 -3.42 -0.42
N ILE A 166 -20.12 -3.52 0.87
CA ILE A 166 -19.33 -4.28 1.85
C ILE A 166 -19.29 -5.77 1.49
N SER A 167 -20.42 -6.35 1.08
CA SER A 167 -20.47 -7.76 0.70
C SER A 167 -19.67 -8.05 -0.57
N SER A 168 -19.71 -7.17 -1.56
CA SER A 168 -18.86 -7.25 -2.77
C SER A 168 -17.38 -7.17 -2.41
N ALA A 169 -17.00 -6.21 -1.57
CA ALA A 169 -15.62 -6.09 -1.09
C ALA A 169 -15.17 -7.36 -0.34
N ARG A 170 -16.00 -7.92 0.54
CA ARG A 170 -15.69 -9.17 1.28
C ARG A 170 -15.43 -10.35 0.36
N LEU A 171 -16.22 -10.51 -0.71
CA LEU A 171 -15.99 -11.55 -1.71
C LEU A 171 -14.67 -11.33 -2.47
N ALA A 172 -14.40 -10.09 -2.89
CA ALA A 172 -13.15 -9.75 -3.56
C ALA A 172 -11.93 -9.99 -2.66
N TYR A 173 -12.02 -9.65 -1.37
CA TYR A 173 -10.95 -9.90 -0.40
C TYR A 173 -10.76 -11.40 -0.11
N ALA A 174 -11.82 -12.20 -0.09
CA ALA A 174 -11.69 -13.66 0.07
C ALA A 174 -10.86 -14.27 -1.09
N ASP A 175 -11.15 -13.86 -2.32
CA ASP A 175 -10.39 -14.29 -3.49
C ASP A 175 -8.96 -13.72 -3.46
N ARG A 176 -8.78 -12.45 -3.07
CA ARG A 176 -7.47 -11.82 -2.92
C ARG A 176 -6.54 -12.61 -2.02
N PHE A 177 -6.99 -12.91 -0.81
CA PHE A 177 -6.15 -13.59 0.18
C PHE A 177 -5.80 -15.03 -0.20
N THR A 178 -6.57 -15.64 -1.11
CA THR A 178 -6.32 -16.99 -1.57
C THR A 178 -5.41 -17.05 -2.79
N TYR A 179 -5.55 -16.09 -3.73
CA TYR A 179 -4.95 -16.21 -5.05
C TYR A 179 -3.91 -15.16 -5.39
N ILE A 180 -3.91 -13.97 -4.73
CA ILE A 180 -3.04 -12.88 -5.15
C ILE A 180 -1.74 -12.88 -4.36
N ALA A 181 -0.64 -13.13 -5.08
CA ALA A 181 0.72 -12.98 -4.59
C ALA A 181 1.65 -12.55 -5.74
N ASP A 182 2.95 -12.55 -5.51
CA ASP A 182 3.94 -12.23 -6.52
C ASP A 182 3.97 -13.30 -7.62
N PRO A 183 3.66 -12.94 -8.89
CA PRO A 183 3.60 -13.90 -10.00
C PRO A 183 4.96 -14.51 -10.37
N LYS A 184 6.06 -13.99 -9.83
CA LYS A 184 7.39 -14.62 -9.98
C LYS A 184 7.52 -15.94 -9.21
N PHE A 185 6.69 -16.15 -8.20
CA PHE A 185 6.76 -17.31 -7.31
C PHE A 185 5.59 -18.25 -7.43
N ILE A 186 4.41 -17.76 -7.81
CA ILE A 186 3.20 -18.58 -7.97
C ILE A 186 2.36 -18.13 -9.17
N ASP A 187 1.65 -19.07 -9.75
CA ASP A 187 0.66 -18.75 -10.79
C ASP A 187 -0.55 -18.09 -10.17
N VAL A 188 -0.99 -17.00 -10.77
CA VAL A 188 -2.16 -16.23 -10.35
C VAL A 188 -3.18 -16.17 -11.49
N PRO A 189 -4.45 -16.56 -11.24
CA PRO A 189 -5.48 -16.60 -12.29
C PRO A 189 -6.04 -15.19 -12.58
N TRP A 190 -5.21 -14.29 -13.12
CA TRP A 190 -5.54 -12.88 -13.34
C TRP A 190 -6.80 -12.67 -14.18
N GLU A 191 -6.88 -13.34 -15.35
CA GLU A 191 -8.03 -13.20 -16.24
C GLU A 191 -9.30 -13.78 -15.60
N GLY A 192 -9.17 -14.91 -14.90
CA GLY A 192 -10.26 -15.52 -14.16
C GLY A 192 -10.81 -14.61 -13.08
N LEU A 193 -9.94 -14.04 -12.26
CA LEU A 193 -10.31 -13.11 -11.18
C LEU A 193 -11.02 -11.84 -11.71
N LEU A 194 -10.62 -11.37 -12.90
CA LEU A 194 -11.19 -10.19 -13.53
C LEU A 194 -12.38 -10.51 -14.46
N SER A 195 -12.68 -11.79 -14.69
CA SER A 195 -13.76 -12.20 -15.57
C SER A 195 -15.14 -11.76 -15.07
N MET A 196 -15.91 -11.08 -15.92
CA MET A 196 -17.30 -10.74 -15.61
C MET A 196 -18.17 -11.99 -15.37
N LYS A 197 -17.88 -13.11 -16.06
CA LYS A 197 -18.58 -14.38 -15.81
C LYS A 197 -18.31 -14.88 -14.40
N TYR A 198 -17.07 -14.78 -13.94
CA TYR A 198 -16.71 -15.11 -12.57
C TYR A 198 -17.38 -14.18 -11.56
N ALA A 199 -17.33 -12.87 -11.79
CA ALA A 199 -17.99 -11.88 -10.94
C ALA A 199 -19.51 -12.17 -10.80
N LYS A 200 -20.21 -12.47 -11.89
CA LYS A 200 -21.63 -12.88 -11.87
C LYS A 200 -21.87 -14.12 -11.02
N LYS A 201 -21.02 -15.14 -11.15
CA LYS A 201 -21.09 -16.35 -10.33
C LYS A 201 -20.87 -16.06 -8.85
N ARG A 202 -19.87 -15.24 -8.54
CA ARG A 202 -19.57 -14.83 -7.15
C ARG A 202 -20.71 -14.00 -6.54
N ARG A 203 -21.28 -13.11 -7.33
CA ARG A 203 -22.39 -12.28 -6.92
C ARG A 203 -23.64 -13.08 -6.49
N SER A 204 -23.93 -14.20 -7.12
CA SER A 204 -25.08 -15.04 -6.72
C SER A 204 -25.04 -15.50 -5.25
N LEU A 205 -23.90 -15.29 -4.56
CA LEU A 205 -23.73 -15.57 -3.15
C LEU A 205 -24.15 -14.39 -2.24
N LEU A 206 -24.48 -13.23 -2.82
CA LEU A 206 -24.87 -12.01 -2.08
C LEU A 206 -26.36 -11.95 -1.77
N SER A 207 -27.05 -13.08 -1.61
CA SER A 207 -28.44 -13.10 -1.15
C SER A 207 -28.51 -12.79 0.35
N ASP A 208 -29.59 -12.17 0.81
CA ASP A 208 -29.80 -11.76 2.20
C ASP A 208 -29.64 -12.89 3.22
N GLU A 209 -29.95 -14.11 2.84
CA GLU A 209 -29.83 -15.30 3.68
C GLU A 209 -28.38 -15.69 4.01
N ASN A 210 -27.41 -15.24 3.21
CA ASN A 210 -25.98 -15.58 3.36
C ASN A 210 -25.20 -14.60 4.25
N ASN A 211 -25.81 -13.58 4.79
CA ASN A 211 -25.17 -12.55 5.61
C ASN A 211 -24.44 -13.04 6.86
N LYS A 212 -24.78 -14.22 7.34
CA LYS A 212 -24.17 -14.84 8.53
C LYS A 212 -23.03 -15.80 8.17
N LYS A 213 -22.80 -16.12 6.90
CA LYS A 213 -21.77 -17.06 6.47
C LYS A 213 -20.47 -16.33 6.17
N GLN A 214 -19.37 -16.96 6.54
CA GLN A 214 -18.05 -16.50 6.12
C GLN A 214 -17.94 -16.66 4.59
N PHE A 215 -17.64 -15.57 3.88
CA PHE A 215 -17.37 -15.63 2.45
C PHE A 215 -16.04 -16.35 2.20
N LEU A 216 -16.10 -17.48 1.53
CA LEU A 216 -14.94 -18.23 1.10
C LEU A 216 -14.52 -17.80 -0.32
N ALA A 217 -13.26 -18.04 -0.67
CA ALA A 217 -12.78 -17.86 -2.04
C ALA A 217 -13.54 -18.77 -3.01
N GLY A 218 -13.76 -18.28 -4.22
CA GLY A 218 -14.31 -19.08 -5.32
C GLY A 218 -13.21 -19.84 -6.05
N ASN A 219 -13.53 -20.30 -7.28
CA ASN A 219 -12.54 -20.91 -8.16
C ASN A 219 -12.43 -20.09 -9.47
N PRO A 220 -11.51 -19.14 -9.57
CA PRO A 220 -11.32 -18.31 -10.75
C PRO A 220 -10.65 -19.07 -11.91
N TRP A 221 -9.95 -20.19 -11.65
CA TRP A 221 -9.29 -20.99 -12.68
C TRP A 221 -10.23 -21.49 -13.77
N ASN A 222 -11.47 -21.77 -13.41
CA ASN A 222 -12.50 -22.19 -14.39
C ASN A 222 -12.88 -21.09 -15.39
N TYR A 223 -12.40 -19.86 -15.19
CA TYR A 223 -12.68 -18.68 -16.00
C TYR A 223 -11.41 -18.09 -16.62
N GLN A 224 -10.26 -18.72 -16.35
CA GLN A 224 -8.99 -18.39 -16.99
C GLN A 224 -9.06 -18.86 -18.46
N LYS A 225 -8.63 -18.02 -19.40
CA LYS A 225 -8.47 -18.48 -20.80
C LYS A 225 -7.36 -19.51 -20.82
N ILE A 226 -7.63 -20.63 -21.49
CA ILE A 226 -6.59 -21.61 -21.82
C ILE A 226 -5.71 -20.94 -22.89
N GLN A 227 -4.45 -20.69 -22.55
CA GLN A 227 -3.44 -20.25 -23.51
C GLN A 227 -3.05 -21.39 -24.42
#